data_3ed05c52166eb18076ad489d010a6bcf
#
_entry.id   3ed05c52166eb18076ad489d010a6bcf
#
_cell.length_a   1.000
_cell.length_b   1.000
_cell.length_c   1.000
_cell.angle_alpha   90.00
_cell.angle_beta   90.00
_cell.angle_gamma   90.00
#
_symmetry.space_group_name_H-M   'P 1'
#
loop_
_entity.id
_entity.type
_entity.pdbx_description
1 polymer ?
#
loop_
_entity_poly.entity_id
_entity_poly.type
_entity_poly.pdbx_seq_one_letter_code
_entity_poly.pdbx_strand_id
1 'polypeptide(L)'
;AIEDVAYLIRYIHENAQTLGIDMDNLYMVGDSAGAQLTANYCIIASNSDYREKLDFFTYDLLPKKVCLNCGAYKMAERNDNISAWYLRNDADDDQNSDGKTSSHDKAEKCESKKISQAYAVTEEQYKLFMDQLDYINADFPEAYLMYSVNDDLASHTKALDEVLNKVGVAHITKAYGQNNPDSGHVFHMNMRSPEGILCNEDECAFMR
;
A
#
# COMPACT_ATOMS: atom_id res chain seq x y z
N ALA A 1 7.36 -2.75 6.34
CA ALA A 1 5.89 -2.62 6.15
C ALA A 1 5.31 -3.76 5.31
N ILE A 2 5.76 -3.97 4.04
CA ILE A 2 5.16 -5.02 3.21
C ILE A 2 5.44 -6.43 3.74
N GLU A 3 6.63 -6.67 4.31
CA GLU A 3 6.97 -7.92 5.00
C GLU A 3 6.06 -8.16 6.20
N ASP A 4 5.74 -7.11 6.95
CA ASP A 4 4.85 -7.20 8.11
C ASP A 4 3.44 -7.63 7.68
N VAL A 5 2.97 -7.12 6.52
CA VAL A 5 1.70 -7.55 5.91
C VAL A 5 1.76 -9.04 5.53
N ALA A 6 2.83 -9.48 4.89
CA ALA A 6 3.02 -10.88 4.51
C ALA A 6 3.09 -11.81 5.74
N TYR A 7 3.82 -11.41 6.79
CA TYR A 7 3.88 -12.16 8.05
C TYR A 7 2.53 -12.21 8.76
N LEU A 8 1.77 -11.11 8.76
CA LEU A 8 0.42 -11.08 9.34
C LEU A 8 -0.52 -12.05 8.62
N ILE A 9 -0.53 -12.04 7.29
CA ILE A 9 -1.38 -12.94 6.50
C ILE A 9 -0.99 -14.40 6.74
N ARG A 10 0.30 -14.70 6.79
CA ARG A 10 0.80 -16.01 7.16
C ARG A 10 0.33 -16.43 8.56
N TYR A 11 0.48 -15.56 9.54
CA TYR A 11 0.04 -15.83 10.91
C TYR A 11 -1.47 -16.11 10.98
N ILE A 12 -2.27 -15.32 10.30
CA ILE A 12 -3.73 -15.50 10.20
C ILE A 12 -4.05 -16.87 9.59
N HIS A 13 -3.39 -17.25 8.50
CA HIS A 13 -3.62 -18.53 7.83
C HIS A 13 -3.23 -19.72 8.72
N GLU A 14 -2.04 -19.68 9.31
CA GLU A 14 -1.55 -20.76 10.19
C GLU A 14 -2.40 -20.94 11.46
N ASN A 15 -3.10 -19.89 11.90
CA ASN A 15 -3.93 -19.88 13.09
C ASN A 15 -5.44 -19.75 12.81
N ALA A 16 -5.87 -19.85 11.56
CA ALA A 16 -7.23 -19.56 11.12
C ALA A 16 -8.28 -20.36 11.92
N GLN A 17 -8.04 -21.66 12.15
CA GLN A 17 -8.93 -22.50 12.93
C GLN A 17 -9.07 -22.03 14.39
N THR A 18 -7.98 -21.66 15.03
CA THR A 18 -7.99 -21.18 16.41
C THR A 18 -8.62 -19.81 16.55
N LEU A 19 -8.44 -18.95 15.53
CA LEU A 19 -8.98 -17.60 15.46
C LEU A 19 -10.44 -17.57 14.98
N GLY A 20 -10.97 -18.70 14.45
CA GLY A 20 -12.30 -18.77 13.87
C GLY A 20 -12.42 -17.98 12.56
N ILE A 21 -11.34 -17.88 11.79
CA ILE A 21 -11.29 -17.11 10.53
C ILE A 21 -11.55 -18.04 9.35
N ASP A 22 -12.46 -17.61 8.48
CA ASP A 22 -12.74 -18.27 7.20
C ASP A 22 -11.76 -17.73 6.12
N MET A 23 -10.77 -18.54 5.78
CA MET A 23 -9.75 -18.17 4.80
C MET A 23 -10.26 -18.13 3.36
N ASP A 24 -11.38 -18.79 3.05
CA ASP A 24 -12.01 -18.71 1.72
C ASP A 24 -12.68 -17.35 1.48
N ASN A 25 -12.86 -16.58 2.54
CA ASN A 25 -13.44 -15.24 2.52
C ASN A 25 -12.48 -14.20 3.14
N LEU A 26 -11.20 -14.30 2.84
CA LEU A 26 -10.21 -13.28 3.21
C LEU A 26 -10.35 -12.06 2.29
N TYR A 27 -10.54 -10.88 2.89
CA TYR A 27 -10.61 -9.60 2.19
C TYR A 27 -9.52 -8.68 2.73
N MET A 28 -9.00 -7.79 1.86
CA MET A 28 -8.08 -6.75 2.27
C MET A 28 -8.62 -5.37 1.88
N VAL A 29 -8.52 -4.44 2.80
CA VAL A 29 -8.92 -3.03 2.61
C VAL A 29 -7.72 -2.15 2.92
N GLY A 30 -7.48 -1.14 2.10
CA GLY A 30 -6.41 -0.20 2.34
C GLY A 30 -6.74 1.21 1.83
N ASP A 31 -6.29 2.20 2.59
CA ASP A 31 -6.48 3.61 2.30
C ASP A 31 -5.14 4.28 2.02
N SER A 32 -5.04 5.08 0.96
CA SER A 32 -3.82 5.85 0.63
C SER A 32 -2.58 4.95 0.52
N ALA A 33 -1.60 5.11 1.39
CA ALA A 33 -0.44 4.22 1.51
C ALA A 33 -0.82 2.78 1.86
N GLY A 34 -1.91 2.56 2.62
CA GLY A 34 -2.46 1.24 2.89
C GLY A 34 -3.01 0.56 1.63
N ALA A 35 -3.63 1.31 0.72
CA ALA A 35 -4.04 0.80 -0.58
C ALA A 35 -2.83 0.43 -1.46
N GLN A 36 -1.76 1.22 -1.42
CA GLN A 36 -0.49 0.89 -2.07
C GLN A 36 0.10 -0.41 -1.52
N LEU A 37 0.16 -0.57 -0.19
CA LEU A 37 0.66 -1.79 0.46
C LEU A 37 -0.19 -3.01 0.11
N THR A 38 -1.53 -2.87 0.11
CA THR A 38 -2.45 -3.94 -0.28
C THR A 38 -2.23 -4.36 -1.73
N ALA A 39 -2.14 -3.40 -2.65
CA ALA A 39 -1.87 -3.67 -4.06
C ALA A 39 -0.50 -4.33 -4.25
N ASN A 40 0.56 -3.81 -3.61
CA ASN A 40 1.90 -4.39 -3.65
C ASN A 40 1.92 -5.84 -3.16
N TYR A 41 1.27 -6.13 -2.03
CA TYR A 41 1.17 -7.50 -1.53
C TYR A 41 0.52 -8.42 -2.56
N CYS A 42 -0.61 -8.01 -3.15
CA CYS A 42 -1.31 -8.81 -4.15
C CYS A 42 -0.48 -9.04 -5.42
N ILE A 43 0.26 -8.02 -5.88
CA ILE A 43 1.15 -8.15 -7.04
C ILE A 43 2.30 -9.12 -6.73
N ILE A 44 2.94 -9.00 -5.57
CA ILE A 44 4.02 -9.89 -5.15
C ILE A 44 3.52 -11.33 -5.01
N ALA A 45 2.32 -11.54 -4.46
CA ALA A 45 1.75 -12.87 -4.29
C ALA A 45 1.32 -13.51 -5.62
N SER A 46 0.82 -12.73 -6.59
CA SER A 46 0.33 -13.22 -7.88
C SER A 46 1.39 -13.27 -9.00
N ASN A 47 2.51 -12.57 -8.86
CA ASN A 47 3.53 -12.43 -9.91
C ASN A 47 4.92 -12.87 -9.42
N SER A 48 5.33 -14.09 -9.81
CA SER A 48 6.62 -14.67 -9.43
C SER A 48 7.81 -13.86 -9.92
N ASP A 49 7.75 -13.31 -11.14
CA ASP A 49 8.84 -12.54 -11.73
C ASP A 49 9.07 -11.22 -10.99
N TYR A 50 7.99 -10.60 -10.52
CA TYR A 50 8.07 -9.40 -9.69
C TYR A 50 8.65 -9.72 -8.32
N ARG A 51 8.20 -10.81 -7.70
CA ARG A 51 8.69 -11.31 -6.42
C ARG A 51 10.19 -11.60 -6.45
N GLU A 52 10.68 -12.26 -7.52
CA GLU A 52 12.10 -12.55 -7.69
C GLU A 52 12.93 -11.28 -7.83
N LYS A 53 12.45 -10.28 -8.56
CA LYS A 53 13.16 -8.99 -8.71
C LYS A 53 13.31 -8.22 -7.40
N LEU A 54 12.35 -8.39 -6.50
CA LEU A 54 12.37 -7.75 -5.18
C LEU A 54 13.24 -8.49 -4.17
N ASP A 55 13.65 -9.74 -4.47
CA ASP A 55 14.33 -10.65 -3.52
C ASP A 55 13.59 -10.74 -2.17
N PHE A 56 12.28 -10.98 -2.25
CA PHE A 56 11.38 -10.74 -1.14
C PHE A 56 10.71 -12.04 -0.70
N PHE A 57 10.71 -12.31 0.61
CA PHE A 57 9.90 -13.37 1.16
C PHE A 57 8.42 -12.98 1.13
N THR A 58 7.61 -13.72 0.42
CA THR A 58 6.16 -13.60 0.52
C THR A 58 5.50 -14.92 0.81
N TYR A 59 4.32 -14.80 1.37
CA TYR A 59 3.35 -15.85 1.47
C TYR A 59 2.37 -15.67 0.29
N ASP A 60 2.21 -16.69 -0.55
CA ASP A 60 1.46 -16.61 -1.84
C ASP A 60 -0.07 -16.70 -1.66
N LEU A 61 -0.58 -16.42 -0.47
CA LEU A 61 -1.99 -16.39 -0.22
C LEU A 61 -2.60 -15.08 -0.71
N LEU A 62 -3.48 -15.15 -1.70
CA LEU A 62 -4.23 -13.99 -2.19
C LEU A 62 -5.54 -13.82 -1.43
N PRO A 63 -5.95 -12.59 -1.12
CA PRO A 63 -7.30 -12.31 -0.67
C PRO A 63 -8.29 -12.60 -1.82
N LYS A 64 -9.53 -12.93 -1.47
CA LYS A 64 -10.61 -13.13 -2.44
C LYS A 64 -10.97 -11.84 -3.16
N LYS A 65 -11.02 -10.73 -2.43
CA LYS A 65 -11.30 -9.40 -2.95
C LYS A 65 -10.46 -8.35 -2.21
N VAL A 66 -10.23 -7.22 -2.87
CA VAL A 66 -9.55 -6.06 -2.28
C VAL A 66 -10.33 -4.78 -2.48
N CYS A 67 -10.30 -3.90 -1.48
CA CYS A 67 -10.79 -2.53 -1.58
C CYS A 67 -9.60 -1.56 -1.49
N LEU A 68 -9.43 -0.75 -2.52
CA LEU A 68 -8.25 0.10 -2.71
C LEU A 68 -8.70 1.56 -2.79
N ASN A 69 -8.63 2.23 -1.65
CA ASN A 69 -9.24 3.53 -1.41
C ASN A 69 -8.21 4.67 -1.55
N CYS A 70 -8.42 5.59 -2.49
CA CYS A 70 -7.56 6.77 -2.71
C CYS A 70 -6.06 6.42 -2.77
N GLY A 71 -5.70 5.34 -3.46
CA GLY A 71 -4.36 4.76 -3.38
C GLY A 71 -3.28 5.50 -4.17
N ALA A 72 -2.03 5.32 -3.75
CA ALA A 72 -0.84 5.92 -4.33
C ALA A 72 0.01 4.88 -5.09
N TYR A 73 -0.22 4.67 -6.39
CA TYR A 73 0.36 3.55 -7.14
C TYR A 73 1.51 3.92 -8.08
N LYS A 74 1.74 5.21 -8.34
CA LYS A 74 2.80 5.74 -9.21
C LYS A 74 3.55 6.85 -8.49
N MET A 75 4.45 6.48 -7.59
CA MET A 75 5.16 7.44 -6.74
C MET A 75 6.66 7.55 -7.06
N ALA A 76 7.19 6.72 -7.97
CA ALA A 76 8.62 6.69 -8.29
C ALA A 76 9.13 8.00 -8.90
N GLU A 77 8.28 8.71 -9.65
CA GLU A 77 8.64 9.97 -10.30
C GLU A 77 8.37 11.22 -9.43
N ARG A 78 7.73 11.04 -8.29
CA ARG A 78 7.43 12.14 -7.37
C ARG A 78 8.70 12.57 -6.65
N ASN A 79 9.24 13.70 -7.08
CA ASN A 79 10.41 14.33 -6.45
C ASN A 79 9.95 15.12 -5.20
N ASP A 80 9.45 14.40 -4.20
CA ASP A 80 9.01 14.97 -2.94
C ASP A 80 9.83 14.44 -1.76
N ASN A 81 9.57 14.98 -0.58
CA ASN A 81 10.25 14.61 0.66
C ASN A 81 10.09 13.13 1.03
N ILE A 82 9.08 12.43 0.46
CA ILE A 82 8.82 11.02 0.72
C ILE A 82 9.90 10.16 0.07
N SER A 83 10.24 10.42 -1.21
CA SER A 83 11.34 9.73 -1.91
C SER A 83 12.65 9.92 -1.19
N ALA A 84 12.95 11.16 -0.78
CA ALA A 84 14.14 11.51 -0.02
C ALA A 84 14.20 10.76 1.31
N TRP A 85 13.05 10.57 1.98
CA TRP A 85 12.99 9.89 3.27
C TRP A 85 13.27 8.38 3.14
N TYR A 86 12.74 7.71 2.12
CA TYR A 86 12.97 6.27 1.88
C TYR A 86 14.39 5.97 1.36
N LEU A 87 14.97 6.89 0.57
CA LEU A 87 16.32 6.75 0.00
C LEU A 87 17.41 7.35 0.88
N ARG A 88 17.06 7.84 2.07
CA ARG A 88 17.96 8.51 3.00
C ARG A 88 19.10 7.59 3.40
N ASN A 89 20.28 7.86 2.88
CA ASN A 89 21.51 7.32 3.43
C ASN A 89 21.81 8.07 4.73
N ASP A 90 21.89 7.36 5.85
CA ASP A 90 22.17 7.91 7.19
C ASP A 90 23.49 8.72 7.31
N ALA A 91 24.23 8.88 6.21
CA ALA A 91 25.45 9.69 6.14
C ALA A 91 25.20 11.19 6.28
N ASP A 92 23.98 11.68 5.97
CA ASP A 92 23.67 13.11 5.95
C ASP A 92 23.17 13.66 7.31
N ASP A 93 22.81 12.78 8.26
CA ASP A 93 22.30 13.21 9.58
C ASP A 93 23.40 13.65 10.55
N ASP A 94 24.68 13.40 10.27
CA ASP A 94 25.80 13.78 11.16
C ASP A 94 26.20 15.27 11.05
N GLN A 95 25.68 16.01 10.07
CA GLN A 95 26.07 17.42 9.86
C GLN A 95 25.24 18.45 10.65
N ASN A 96 24.13 18.03 11.33
CA ASN A 96 23.22 18.96 11.98
C ASN A 96 22.98 18.69 13.48
N SER A 97 23.84 17.91 14.15
CA SER A 97 23.71 17.69 15.60
C SER A 97 24.67 18.62 16.38
N ASP A 98 24.18 19.76 16.83
CA ASP A 98 24.82 20.55 17.86
C ASP A 98 25.07 19.70 19.11
N GLY A 99 26.32 19.44 19.35
CA GLY A 99 27.10 18.78 20.37
C GLY A 99 26.58 18.60 21.80
N LYS A 100 25.38 18.03 22.03
CA LYS A 100 24.95 17.57 23.37
C LYS A 100 24.10 16.29 23.28
N THR A 101 24.73 15.14 23.01
CA THR A 101 24.07 13.85 23.18
C THR A 101 24.71 13.05 24.30
N SER A 102 23.86 12.47 25.17
CA SER A 102 24.30 11.62 26.28
C SER A 102 24.84 10.28 25.74
N SER A 103 25.61 9.53 26.56
CA SER A 103 26.17 8.23 26.18
C SER A 103 25.07 7.18 25.87
N HIS A 104 23.84 7.37 26.40
CA HIS A 104 22.70 6.49 26.16
C HIS A 104 22.15 6.74 24.74
N ASP A 105 22.02 8.00 24.32
CA ASP A 105 21.54 8.39 22.99
C ASP A 105 22.48 7.89 21.86
N LYS A 106 23.77 7.73 22.14
CA LYS A 106 24.76 7.19 21.17
C LYS A 106 24.61 5.69 20.96
N ALA A 107 24.20 4.92 21.98
CA ALA A 107 23.99 3.48 21.88
C ALA A 107 22.70 3.18 21.09
N GLU A 108 21.59 3.87 21.37
CA GLU A 108 20.33 3.73 20.63
C GLU A 108 20.48 4.18 19.16
N LYS A 109 21.19 5.29 18.88
CA LYS A 109 21.51 5.70 17.51
C LYS A 109 22.40 4.68 16.77
N CYS A 110 23.29 3.99 17.45
CA CYS A 110 24.15 2.97 16.84
C CYS A 110 23.37 1.69 16.52
N GLU A 111 22.39 1.30 17.33
CA GLU A 111 21.51 0.16 17.05
C GLU A 111 20.50 0.50 15.93
N SER A 112 19.91 1.67 15.93
CA SER A 112 19.02 2.13 14.87
C SER A 112 19.75 2.24 13.51
N LYS A 113 21.00 2.72 13.48
CA LYS A 113 21.85 2.72 12.28
C LYS A 113 22.16 1.32 11.76
N LYS A 114 22.37 0.33 12.62
CA LYS A 114 22.58 -1.07 12.20
C LYS A 114 21.31 -1.70 11.67
N ILE A 115 20.17 -1.33 12.22
CA ILE A 115 18.85 -1.80 11.76
C ILE A 115 18.53 -1.16 10.41
N SER A 116 18.73 0.14 10.22
CA SER A 116 18.48 0.83 8.96
C SER A 116 19.38 0.36 7.83
N GLN A 117 20.67 0.04 8.10
CA GLN A 117 21.56 -0.55 7.09
C GLN A 117 21.18 -1.98 6.70
N ALA A 118 20.60 -2.77 7.61
CA ALA A 118 20.15 -4.13 7.32
C ALA A 118 18.91 -4.15 6.41
N TYR A 119 18.15 -3.06 6.35
CA TYR A 119 16.93 -2.91 5.56
C TYR A 119 17.04 -1.82 4.48
N ALA A 120 18.25 -1.40 4.14
CA ALA A 120 18.46 -0.41 3.08
C ALA A 120 17.94 -0.96 1.74
N VAL A 121 16.93 -0.31 1.21
CA VAL A 121 16.34 -0.61 -0.11
C VAL A 121 17.19 0.04 -1.17
N THR A 122 17.57 -0.67 -2.22
CA THR A 122 18.28 -0.08 -3.36
C THR A 122 17.35 0.89 -4.10
N GLU A 123 17.92 1.84 -4.86
CA GLU A 123 17.12 2.75 -5.70
C GLU A 123 16.25 1.98 -6.71
N GLU A 124 16.73 0.86 -7.23
CA GLU A 124 15.99 -0.02 -8.13
C GLU A 124 14.82 -0.68 -7.42
N GLN A 125 15.03 -1.26 -6.24
CA GLN A 125 13.94 -1.81 -5.41
C GLN A 125 12.92 -0.75 -5.02
N TYR A 126 13.38 0.45 -4.67
CA TYR A 126 12.49 1.57 -4.38
C TYR A 126 11.57 1.89 -5.56
N LYS A 127 12.11 2.00 -6.77
CA LYS A 127 11.33 2.25 -7.99
C LYS A 127 10.33 1.14 -8.26
N LEU A 128 10.75 -0.12 -8.09
CA LEU A 128 9.86 -1.27 -8.24
C LEU A 128 8.67 -1.23 -7.27
N PHE A 129 8.90 -0.85 -6.01
CA PHE A 129 7.83 -0.70 -5.02
C PHE A 129 6.91 0.49 -5.27
N MET A 130 7.46 1.58 -5.79
CA MET A 130 6.72 2.83 -5.96
C MET A 130 6.00 2.93 -7.31
N ASP A 131 6.37 2.10 -8.30
CA ASP A 131 5.76 2.06 -9.63
C ASP A 131 5.40 0.61 -10.02
N GLN A 132 4.53 0.03 -9.26
CA GLN A 132 4.20 -1.40 -9.26
C GLN A 132 3.22 -1.83 -10.35
N LEU A 133 2.54 -0.89 -11.02
CA LEU A 133 1.40 -1.19 -11.90
C LEU A 133 1.76 -2.08 -13.10
N ASP A 134 3.00 -1.99 -13.60
CA ASP A 134 3.47 -2.78 -14.75
C ASP A 134 3.58 -4.29 -14.45
N TYR A 135 3.50 -4.67 -13.18
CA TYR A 135 3.60 -6.06 -12.72
C TYR A 135 2.26 -6.70 -12.39
N ILE A 136 1.15 -5.97 -12.54
CA ILE A 136 -0.19 -6.53 -12.37
C ILE A 136 -0.48 -7.50 -13.51
N ASN A 137 -0.97 -8.68 -13.16
CA ASN A 137 -1.38 -9.73 -14.09
C ASN A 137 -2.84 -10.15 -13.85
N ALA A 138 -3.34 -11.12 -14.64
CA ALA A 138 -4.72 -11.59 -14.56
C ALA A 138 -5.07 -12.34 -13.25
N ASP A 139 -4.07 -12.74 -12.46
CA ASP A 139 -4.25 -13.42 -11.18
C ASP A 139 -4.43 -12.43 -10.01
N PHE A 140 -4.41 -11.12 -10.29
CA PHE A 140 -4.70 -10.10 -9.27
C PHE A 140 -6.15 -10.25 -8.76
N PRO A 141 -6.41 -10.08 -7.46
CA PRO A 141 -7.74 -10.26 -6.88
C PRO A 141 -8.80 -9.33 -7.47
N GLU A 142 -10.07 -9.78 -7.42
CA GLU A 142 -11.21 -8.90 -7.72
C GLU A 142 -11.14 -7.63 -6.86
N ALA A 143 -11.29 -6.45 -7.48
CA ALA A 143 -10.98 -5.18 -6.84
C ALA A 143 -12.15 -4.19 -6.84
N TYR A 144 -12.30 -3.47 -5.74
CA TYR A 144 -13.07 -2.23 -5.66
C TYR A 144 -12.11 -1.07 -5.55
N LEU A 145 -12.20 -0.15 -6.50
CA LEU A 145 -11.39 1.07 -6.54
C LEU A 145 -12.27 2.27 -6.24
N MET A 146 -11.85 3.11 -5.33
CA MET A 146 -12.54 4.38 -5.12
C MET A 146 -11.56 5.55 -4.99
N TYR A 147 -12.02 6.71 -5.45
CA TYR A 147 -11.30 7.97 -5.32
C TYR A 147 -12.26 9.16 -5.25
N SER A 148 -11.81 10.27 -4.70
CA SER A 148 -12.47 11.55 -4.89
C SER A 148 -11.94 12.27 -6.11
N VAL A 149 -12.80 12.93 -6.87
CA VAL A 149 -12.37 13.78 -8.01
C VAL A 149 -11.56 15.00 -7.55
N ASN A 150 -11.64 15.34 -6.27
CA ASN A 150 -10.90 16.44 -5.64
C ASN A 150 -9.61 15.97 -4.94
N ASP A 151 -9.21 14.71 -5.14
CA ASP A 151 -7.98 14.14 -4.59
C ASP A 151 -6.82 14.30 -5.59
N ASP A 152 -5.69 14.80 -5.13
CA ASP A 152 -4.47 14.92 -5.93
C ASP A 152 -3.96 13.56 -6.44
N LEU A 153 -4.33 12.45 -5.76
CA LEU A 153 -4.00 11.08 -6.15
C LEU A 153 -5.05 10.42 -7.07
N ALA A 154 -6.11 11.13 -7.48
CA ALA A 154 -7.16 10.59 -8.35
C ALA A 154 -6.62 9.97 -9.65
N SER A 155 -5.54 10.52 -10.20
CA SER A 155 -4.88 10.00 -11.41
C SER A 155 -4.26 8.61 -11.19
N HIS A 156 -3.82 8.28 -9.98
CA HIS A 156 -3.24 6.99 -9.64
C HIS A 156 -4.28 5.87 -9.69
N THR A 157 -5.46 6.12 -9.10
CA THR A 157 -6.57 5.15 -9.17
C THR A 157 -7.06 4.95 -10.61
N LYS A 158 -7.12 6.01 -11.42
CA LYS A 158 -7.45 5.88 -12.85
C LYS A 158 -6.42 5.05 -13.62
N ALA A 159 -5.13 5.23 -13.34
CA ALA A 159 -4.08 4.44 -13.96
C ALA A 159 -4.18 2.94 -13.57
N LEU A 160 -4.52 2.65 -12.31
CA LEU A 160 -4.79 1.28 -11.87
C LEU A 160 -6.01 0.69 -12.58
N ASP A 161 -7.11 1.43 -12.69
CA ASP A 161 -8.32 1.02 -13.43
C ASP A 161 -7.99 0.63 -14.89
N GLU A 162 -7.21 1.45 -15.58
CA GLU A 162 -6.75 1.15 -16.95
C GLU A 162 -5.94 -0.15 -17.04
N VAL A 163 -5.05 -0.39 -16.06
CA VAL A 163 -4.24 -1.61 -16.02
C VAL A 163 -5.11 -2.83 -15.74
N LEU A 164 -6.03 -2.78 -14.77
CA LEU A 164 -6.92 -3.89 -14.46
C LEU A 164 -7.83 -4.24 -15.65
N ASN A 165 -8.35 -3.23 -16.36
CA ASN A 165 -9.09 -3.42 -17.61
C ASN A 165 -8.23 -4.14 -18.68
N LYS A 166 -6.98 -3.72 -18.85
CA LYS A 166 -6.05 -4.28 -19.85
C LYS A 166 -5.73 -5.74 -19.58
N VAL A 167 -5.55 -6.13 -18.32
CA VAL A 167 -5.21 -7.51 -17.94
C VAL A 167 -6.44 -8.39 -17.70
N GLY A 168 -7.65 -7.81 -17.72
CA GLY A 168 -8.93 -8.56 -17.62
C GLY A 168 -9.32 -8.93 -16.19
N VAL A 169 -8.83 -8.21 -15.19
CA VAL A 169 -9.22 -8.41 -13.79
C VAL A 169 -10.61 -7.81 -13.54
N ALA A 170 -11.49 -8.59 -12.91
CA ALA A 170 -12.81 -8.10 -12.51
C ALA A 170 -12.68 -7.00 -11.45
N HIS A 171 -13.27 -5.83 -11.70
CA HIS A 171 -13.23 -4.72 -10.75
C HIS A 171 -14.36 -3.74 -10.92
N ILE A 172 -14.58 -2.92 -9.90
CA ILE A 172 -15.52 -1.80 -9.89
C ILE A 172 -14.74 -0.54 -9.54
N THR A 173 -14.89 0.53 -10.33
CA THR A 173 -14.28 1.83 -10.02
C THR A 173 -15.37 2.86 -9.77
N LYS A 174 -15.32 3.53 -8.62
CA LYS A 174 -16.25 4.59 -8.24
C LYS A 174 -15.53 5.91 -7.95
N ALA A 175 -16.06 6.98 -8.53
CA ALA A 175 -15.62 8.35 -8.30
C ALA A 175 -16.64 9.08 -7.43
N TYR A 176 -16.16 9.80 -6.44
CA TYR A 176 -16.96 10.60 -5.51
C TYR A 176 -16.50 12.07 -5.54
N GLY A 177 -17.18 12.95 -4.83
CA GLY A 177 -16.77 14.34 -4.68
C GLY A 177 -17.23 15.30 -5.79
N GLN A 178 -18.01 14.81 -6.78
CA GLN A 178 -18.45 15.65 -7.92
C GLN A 178 -19.26 16.88 -7.48
N ASN A 179 -20.06 16.73 -6.42
CA ASN A 179 -20.94 17.79 -5.90
C ASN A 179 -20.50 18.31 -4.52
N ASN A 180 -19.35 17.86 -4.03
CA ASN A 180 -18.81 18.22 -2.73
C ASN A 180 -17.30 18.47 -2.80
N PRO A 181 -16.89 19.74 -2.99
CA PRO A 181 -15.47 20.08 -3.11
C PRO A 181 -14.65 19.78 -1.85
N ASP A 182 -15.30 19.61 -0.69
CA ASP A 182 -14.63 19.25 0.56
C ASP A 182 -14.33 17.75 0.67
N SER A 183 -14.81 16.92 -0.27
CA SER A 183 -14.48 15.51 -0.35
C SER A 183 -13.11 15.34 -1.01
N GLY A 184 -12.05 15.57 -0.25
CA GLY A 184 -10.66 15.40 -0.69
C GLY A 184 -10.11 13.99 -0.49
N HIS A 185 -8.82 13.89 -0.22
CA HIS A 185 -8.14 12.63 0.04
C HIS A 185 -8.73 11.89 1.24
N VAL A 186 -9.00 10.59 1.11
CA VAL A 186 -9.60 9.70 2.13
C VAL A 186 -10.90 10.24 2.79
N PHE A 187 -11.72 10.95 2.03
CA PHE A 187 -12.96 11.59 2.49
C PHE A 187 -13.93 10.60 3.17
N HIS A 188 -13.90 9.34 2.81
CA HIS A 188 -14.76 8.26 3.34
C HIS A 188 -14.51 7.98 4.83
N MET A 189 -13.35 8.40 5.36
CA MET A 189 -13.09 8.34 6.81
C MET A 189 -14.01 9.26 7.62
N ASN A 190 -14.61 10.25 6.98
CA ASN A 190 -15.63 11.10 7.61
C ASN A 190 -17.02 10.44 7.58
N MET A 191 -17.27 9.53 8.51
CA MET A 191 -18.55 8.82 8.68
C MET A 191 -19.73 9.73 9.05
N ARG A 192 -19.53 11.03 9.17
CA ARG A 192 -20.62 12.02 9.39
C ARG A 192 -21.07 12.66 8.09
N SER A 193 -20.30 12.56 7.02
CA SER A 193 -20.70 13.08 5.71
C SER A 193 -21.58 12.06 4.99
N PRO A 194 -22.66 12.48 4.32
CA PRO A 194 -23.51 11.58 3.52
C PRO A 194 -22.70 10.83 2.45
N GLU A 195 -21.73 11.49 1.86
CA GLU A 195 -20.88 10.91 0.81
C GLU A 195 -19.90 9.88 1.36
N GLY A 196 -19.34 10.12 2.57
CA GLY A 196 -18.52 9.13 3.26
C GLY A 196 -19.32 7.88 3.66
N ILE A 197 -20.56 8.06 4.13
CA ILE A 197 -21.48 6.95 4.44
C ILE A 197 -21.76 6.14 3.17
N LEU A 198 -22.17 6.79 2.07
CA LEU A 198 -22.48 6.14 0.81
C LEU A 198 -21.28 5.35 0.27
N CYS A 199 -20.08 5.92 0.33
CA CYS A 199 -18.86 5.26 -0.11
C CYS A 199 -18.59 3.97 0.67
N ASN A 200 -18.71 4.02 2.00
CA ASN A 200 -18.52 2.83 2.84
C ASN A 200 -19.63 1.78 2.64
N GLU A 201 -20.88 2.19 2.37
CA GLU A 201 -21.98 1.27 2.03
C GLU A 201 -21.71 0.55 0.70
N ASP A 202 -21.21 1.26 -0.32
CA ASP A 202 -20.84 0.71 -1.61
C ASP A 202 -19.69 -0.32 -1.48
N GLU A 203 -18.67 0.00 -0.68
CA GLU A 203 -17.55 -0.89 -0.38
C GLU A 203 -18.02 -2.17 0.35
N CYS A 204 -18.85 -2.01 1.37
CA CYS A 204 -19.45 -3.14 2.08
C CYS A 204 -20.35 -4.00 1.17
N ALA A 205 -21.04 -3.40 0.20
CA ALA A 205 -21.85 -4.13 -0.77
C ALA A 205 -20.98 -4.97 -1.73
N PHE A 206 -19.81 -4.45 -2.14
CA PHE A 206 -18.86 -5.18 -2.95
C PHE A 206 -18.27 -6.40 -2.23
N MET A 207 -18.00 -6.31 -0.95
CA MET A 207 -17.42 -7.40 -0.15
C MET A 207 -18.41 -8.55 0.16
N ARG A 208 -19.68 -8.36 -0.07
CA ARG A 208 -20.71 -9.42 0.12
C ARG A 208 -20.84 -10.30 -1.11
#